data_a124ddb5f412767557deba5826b1e01a
#
_entry.id   a124ddb5f412767557deba5826b1e01a
#
_cell.length_a   1.000
_cell.length_b   1.000
_cell.length_c   1.000
_cell.angle_alpha   90.00
_cell.angle_beta   90.00
_cell.angle_gamma   90.00
#
_symmetry.space_group_name_H-M   'P 1'
#
loop_
_entity.id
_entity.type
_entity.pdbx_description
1 polymer ?
#
loop_
_entity_poly.entity_id
_entity_poly.type
_entity_poly.pdbx_seq_one_letter_code
_entity_poly.pdbx_strand_id
1 'polypeptide(L)'
;MKRIASFEVNHDKLKPGMYTSRIDGDVTTYDIRMVYPNAGTYIQPAAGHTFEHLFATYARNSRFADHIIYCGPMGCQTGFYFLVRETMDFVASYEGEIPGASRIECGNYLLHDLAGAKALAASMIPVLKDWTEEKLVYEK
;
A
#
# COMPACT_ATOMS: atom_id res chain seq x y z
N MET A 1 -7.83 -1.42 28.41
CA MET A 1 -7.58 -0.55 27.24
C MET A 1 -8.75 -0.67 26.27
N LYS A 2 -9.19 0.42 25.64
CA LYS A 2 -10.16 0.32 24.55
C LYS A 2 -9.49 -0.31 23.32
N ARG A 3 -10.22 -1.18 22.63
CA ARG A 3 -9.77 -1.77 21.35
C ARG A 3 -9.71 -0.65 20.30
N ILE A 4 -8.68 -0.62 19.50
CA ILE A 4 -8.53 0.36 18.42
C ILE A 4 -9.20 -0.13 17.14
N ALA A 5 -9.68 0.79 16.30
CA ALA A 5 -10.49 0.48 15.12
C ALA A 5 -9.83 -0.56 14.19
N SER A 6 -8.51 -0.51 13.99
CA SER A 6 -7.79 -1.49 13.15
C SER A 6 -7.83 -2.93 13.69
N PHE A 7 -8.11 -3.12 14.99
CA PHE A 7 -8.25 -4.45 15.61
C PHE A 7 -9.72 -4.92 15.66
N GLU A 8 -10.65 -4.11 15.21
CA GLU A 8 -12.07 -4.47 15.09
C GLU A 8 -12.39 -5.10 13.72
N VAL A 9 -11.49 -4.92 12.74
CA VAL A 9 -11.64 -5.51 11.40
C VAL A 9 -11.52 -7.03 11.48
N ASN A 10 -12.48 -7.72 10.88
CA ASN A 10 -12.43 -9.19 10.79
C ASN A 10 -11.48 -9.63 9.67
N HIS A 11 -10.26 -10.03 10.04
CA HIS A 11 -9.21 -10.41 9.09
C HIS A 11 -9.49 -11.72 8.35
N ASP A 12 -10.40 -12.57 8.83
CA ASP A 12 -10.80 -13.80 8.10
C ASP A 12 -11.72 -13.49 6.92
N LYS A 13 -12.39 -12.33 6.95
CA LYS A 13 -13.26 -11.85 5.85
C LYS A 13 -12.56 -10.85 4.93
N LEU A 14 -11.42 -10.32 5.35
CA LEU A 14 -10.73 -9.25 4.64
C LEU A 14 -10.04 -9.77 3.38
N LYS A 15 -10.41 -9.19 2.24
CA LYS A 15 -9.89 -9.54 0.90
C LYS A 15 -8.96 -8.45 0.38
N PRO A 16 -8.13 -8.73 -0.64
CA PRO A 16 -7.45 -7.68 -1.37
C PRO A 16 -8.43 -6.61 -1.87
N GLY A 17 -8.08 -5.35 -1.67
CA GLY A 17 -8.97 -4.22 -2.00
C GLY A 17 -8.55 -2.94 -1.29
N MET A 18 -9.39 -1.91 -1.38
CA MET A 18 -9.20 -0.62 -0.75
C MET A 18 -10.36 -0.31 0.19
N TYR A 19 -10.06 0.06 1.42
CA TYR A 19 -11.05 0.28 2.47
C TYR A 19 -10.77 1.56 3.23
N THR A 20 -11.82 2.24 3.71
CA THR A 20 -11.67 3.34 4.66
C THR A 20 -11.41 2.75 6.04
N SER A 21 -10.18 2.87 6.51
CA SER A 21 -9.76 2.36 7.82
C SER A 21 -10.26 3.26 8.94
N ARG A 22 -10.01 4.57 8.83
CA ARG A 22 -10.35 5.54 9.88
C ARG A 22 -10.45 6.95 9.30
N ILE A 23 -11.27 7.78 9.95
CA ILE A 23 -11.37 9.22 9.69
C ILE A 23 -11.05 9.95 10.99
N ASP A 24 -10.03 10.83 10.97
CA ASP A 24 -9.58 11.63 12.08
C ASP A 24 -9.63 13.12 11.70
N GLY A 25 -10.72 13.80 12.02
CA GLY A 25 -10.96 15.16 11.59
C GLY A 25 -11.09 15.24 10.06
N ASP A 26 -10.16 15.92 9.41
CA ASP A 26 -10.06 16.08 7.95
C ASP A 26 -9.15 15.03 7.28
N VAL A 27 -8.59 14.10 8.06
CA VAL A 27 -7.66 13.07 7.57
C VAL A 27 -8.37 11.73 7.42
N THR A 28 -8.37 11.17 6.22
CA THR A 28 -8.84 9.81 5.95
C THR A 28 -7.66 8.87 5.76
N THR A 29 -7.64 7.79 6.54
CA THR A 29 -6.68 6.69 6.37
C THR A 29 -7.35 5.57 5.58
N TYR A 30 -6.78 5.24 4.43
CA TYR A 30 -7.18 4.08 3.62
C TYR A 30 -6.30 2.88 3.90
N ASP A 31 -6.93 1.70 4.01
CA ASP A 31 -6.30 0.38 4.08
C ASP A 31 -6.30 -0.22 2.68
N ILE A 32 -5.12 -0.41 2.11
CA ILE A 32 -4.97 -1.11 0.84
C ILE A 32 -4.47 -2.51 1.13
N ARG A 33 -5.40 -3.45 1.13
CA ARG A 33 -5.07 -4.84 1.35
C ARG A 33 -4.64 -5.47 0.03
N MET A 34 -3.42 -6.00 -0.03
CA MET A 34 -2.81 -6.52 -1.27
C MET A 34 -2.74 -8.03 -1.32
N VAL A 35 -2.72 -8.69 -0.16
CA VAL A 35 -2.81 -10.15 -0.05
C VAL A 35 -3.82 -10.53 1.03
N TYR A 36 -4.35 -11.75 0.96
CA TYR A 36 -5.28 -12.26 1.97
C TYR A 36 -4.56 -12.40 3.31
N PRO A 37 -5.07 -11.79 4.40
CA PRO A 37 -4.52 -12.01 5.73
C PRO A 37 -4.60 -13.48 6.13
N ASN A 38 -3.63 -13.93 6.91
CA ASN A 38 -3.59 -15.28 7.47
C ASN A 38 -3.60 -16.45 6.45
N ALA A 39 -3.46 -16.16 5.16
CA ALA A 39 -3.45 -17.17 4.09
C ALA A 39 -2.07 -17.83 3.85
N GLY A 40 -1.07 -17.49 4.66
CA GLY A 40 0.28 -18.04 4.55
C GLY A 40 1.16 -17.39 3.48
N THR A 41 0.60 -16.45 2.69
CA THR A 41 1.35 -15.66 1.70
C THR A 41 1.41 -14.22 2.15
N TYR A 42 2.62 -13.68 2.25
CA TYR A 42 2.87 -12.31 2.72
C TYR A 42 3.72 -11.55 1.72
N ILE A 43 3.61 -10.21 1.74
CA ILE A 43 4.47 -9.34 0.95
C ILE A 43 5.91 -9.52 1.44
N GLN A 44 6.80 -9.89 0.54
CA GLN A 44 8.21 -10.06 0.88
C GLN A 44 8.82 -8.70 1.28
N PRO A 45 9.60 -8.62 2.35
CA PRO A 45 10.12 -7.34 2.87
C PRO A 45 10.86 -6.50 1.82
N ALA A 46 11.69 -7.11 0.98
CA ALA A 46 12.42 -6.39 -0.07
C ALA A 46 11.49 -5.80 -1.15
N ALA A 47 10.46 -6.56 -1.57
CA ALA A 47 9.46 -6.08 -2.51
C ALA A 47 8.60 -4.96 -1.90
N GLY A 48 8.18 -5.13 -0.65
CA GLY A 48 7.41 -4.11 0.09
C GLY A 48 8.20 -2.82 0.28
N HIS A 49 9.47 -2.90 0.64
CA HIS A 49 10.36 -1.75 0.79
C HIS A 49 10.55 -1.00 -0.54
N THR A 50 10.81 -1.72 -1.62
CA THR A 50 10.90 -1.11 -2.96
C THR A 50 9.59 -0.47 -3.38
N PHE A 51 8.46 -1.15 -3.13
CA PHE A 51 7.13 -0.61 -3.41
C PHE A 51 6.88 0.69 -2.64
N GLU A 52 7.27 0.77 -1.36
CA GLU A 52 7.16 1.98 -0.54
C GLU A 52 7.91 3.17 -1.18
N HIS A 53 9.17 2.98 -1.61
CA HIS A 53 9.95 4.03 -2.26
C HIS A 53 9.30 4.54 -3.55
N LEU A 54 8.86 3.64 -4.42
CA LEU A 54 8.18 4.00 -5.66
C LEU A 54 6.84 4.68 -5.41
N PHE A 55 6.07 4.16 -4.48
CA PHE A 55 4.79 4.72 -4.08
C PHE A 55 4.92 6.12 -3.50
N ALA A 56 5.82 6.31 -2.53
CA ALA A 56 6.04 7.61 -1.91
C ALA A 56 6.51 8.64 -2.94
N THR A 57 7.39 8.24 -3.86
CA THR A 57 7.87 9.09 -4.96
C THR A 57 6.72 9.51 -5.87
N TYR A 58 5.89 8.58 -6.32
CA TYR A 58 4.74 8.87 -7.18
C TYR A 58 3.74 9.80 -6.48
N ALA A 59 3.32 9.44 -5.27
CA ALA A 59 2.31 10.17 -4.53
C ALA A 59 2.72 11.62 -4.27
N ARG A 60 3.97 11.83 -3.84
CA ARG A 60 4.49 13.18 -3.52
C ARG A 60 4.88 14.01 -4.74
N ASN A 61 4.89 13.44 -5.94
CA ASN A 61 5.06 14.15 -7.21
C ASN A 61 3.73 14.30 -7.98
N SER A 62 2.62 13.81 -7.42
CA SER A 62 1.30 13.94 -8.02
C SER A 62 0.69 15.33 -7.78
N ARG A 63 -0.38 15.65 -8.52
CA ARG A 63 -1.19 16.87 -8.29
C ARG A 63 -1.82 16.94 -6.88
N PHE A 64 -1.79 15.85 -6.12
CA PHE A 64 -2.33 15.74 -4.77
C PHE A 64 -1.24 15.78 -3.68
N ALA A 65 0.01 16.10 -4.03
CA ALA A 65 1.16 16.05 -3.12
C ALA A 65 0.91 16.76 -1.78
N ASP A 66 0.29 17.95 -1.83
CA ASP A 66 0.01 18.76 -0.64
C ASP A 66 -1.05 18.17 0.31
N HIS A 67 -1.84 17.20 -0.18
CA HIS A 67 -2.87 16.51 0.60
C HIS A 67 -2.40 15.17 1.16
N ILE A 68 -1.17 14.75 0.85
CA ILE A 68 -0.63 13.45 1.27
C ILE A 68 0.13 13.61 2.57
N ILE A 69 -0.42 13.03 3.64
CA ILE A 69 0.17 13.08 4.98
C ILE A 69 1.15 11.93 5.17
N TYR A 70 0.72 10.70 4.87
CA TYR A 70 1.55 9.50 5.04
C TYR A 70 1.15 8.39 4.07
N CYS A 71 2.15 7.60 3.69
CA CYS A 71 1.98 6.35 2.96
C CYS A 71 3.08 5.37 3.39
N GLY A 72 2.74 4.12 3.61
CA GLY A 72 3.73 3.14 4.04
C GLY A 72 3.16 1.74 4.24
N PRO A 73 4.04 0.72 4.40
CA PRO A 73 3.65 -0.66 4.56
C PRO A 73 3.02 -0.93 5.93
N MET A 74 2.13 -1.92 5.95
CA MET A 74 1.64 -2.48 7.21
C MET A 74 2.65 -3.46 7.79
N GLY A 75 2.88 -3.41 9.10
CA GLY A 75 3.79 -4.32 9.80
C GLY A 75 3.42 -5.81 9.68
N CYS A 76 2.16 -6.13 9.38
CA CYS A 76 1.69 -7.49 9.13
C CYS A 76 2.00 -8.02 7.72
N GLN A 77 2.64 -7.22 6.86
CA GLN A 77 3.05 -7.58 5.50
C GLN A 77 1.89 -8.02 4.58
N THR A 78 0.70 -7.48 4.78
CA THR A 78 -0.47 -7.83 3.97
C THR A 78 -1.02 -6.67 3.15
N GLY A 79 -0.47 -5.47 3.29
CA GLY A 79 -0.92 -4.30 2.55
C GLY A 79 -0.16 -3.02 2.89
N PHE A 80 -0.70 -1.93 2.41
CA PHE A 80 -0.19 -0.57 2.59
C PHE A 80 -1.32 0.36 3.02
N TYR A 81 -0.94 1.44 3.67
CA TYR A 81 -1.84 2.56 3.88
C TYR A 81 -1.71 3.55 2.74
N PHE A 82 -2.84 3.97 2.18
CA PHE A 82 -3.05 4.94 1.11
C PHE A 82 -2.45 4.55 -0.26
N LEU A 83 -3.31 4.26 -1.22
CA LEU A 83 -2.97 4.01 -2.64
C LEU A 83 -4.11 4.48 -3.55
N VAL A 84 -3.76 4.85 -4.77
CA VAL A 84 -4.69 5.10 -5.87
C VAL A 84 -4.35 4.20 -7.07
N ARG A 85 -5.27 4.06 -8.00
CA ARG A 85 -5.13 3.14 -9.14
C ARG A 85 -3.90 3.48 -10.00
N GLU A 86 -3.67 4.75 -10.28
CA GLU A 86 -2.55 5.24 -11.07
C GLU A 86 -1.20 4.89 -10.45
N THR A 87 -1.13 4.74 -9.14
CA THR A 87 0.07 4.28 -8.43
C THR A 87 0.44 2.84 -8.83
N MET A 88 -0.55 1.96 -8.99
CA MET A 88 -0.30 0.57 -9.39
C MET A 88 0.23 0.49 -10.82
N ASP A 89 -0.36 1.23 -11.75
CA ASP A 89 0.11 1.29 -13.13
C ASP A 89 1.54 1.83 -13.21
N PHE A 90 1.84 2.89 -12.45
CA PHE A 90 3.19 3.45 -12.36
C PHE A 90 4.21 2.44 -11.85
N VAL A 91 3.95 1.78 -10.70
CA VAL A 91 4.90 0.83 -10.10
C VAL A 91 5.09 -0.41 -10.99
N ALA A 92 4.01 -0.94 -11.58
CA ALA A 92 4.07 -2.12 -12.44
C ALA A 92 4.90 -1.89 -13.71
N SER A 93 4.86 -0.67 -14.26
CA SER A 93 5.59 -0.28 -15.48
C SER A 93 6.95 0.35 -15.21
N TYR A 94 7.33 0.58 -13.94
CA TYR A 94 8.54 1.32 -13.61
C TYR A 94 9.81 0.65 -14.16
N GLU A 95 10.67 1.47 -14.76
CA GLU A 95 12.01 1.10 -15.23
C GLU A 95 12.99 2.17 -14.77
N GLY A 96 14.15 1.75 -14.29
CA GLY A 96 15.20 2.64 -13.82
C GLY A 96 15.69 2.31 -12.42
N GLU A 97 16.48 3.22 -11.84
CA GLU A 97 16.99 3.11 -10.49
C GLU A 97 15.88 3.37 -9.47
N ILE A 98 15.90 2.62 -8.37
CA ILE A 98 14.92 2.80 -7.28
C ILE A 98 15.20 4.15 -6.60
N PRO A 99 14.20 5.05 -6.54
CA PRO A 99 14.39 6.36 -5.92
C PRO A 99 14.77 6.23 -4.44
N GLY A 100 15.72 7.03 -3.97
CA GLY A 100 16.13 7.07 -2.58
C GLY A 100 16.80 5.79 -2.08
N ALA A 101 17.30 4.91 -2.96
CA ALA A 101 17.88 3.62 -2.59
C ALA A 101 19.40 3.66 -2.35
N SER A 102 20.00 4.84 -2.23
CA SER A 102 21.41 4.95 -1.87
C SER A 102 21.63 4.83 -0.35
N ARG A 103 22.87 4.52 0.04
CA ARG A 103 23.25 4.40 1.45
C ARG A 103 22.99 5.68 2.26
N ILE A 104 23.02 6.84 1.61
CA ILE A 104 22.82 8.13 2.28
C ILE A 104 21.32 8.39 2.50
N GLU A 105 20.47 7.92 1.57
CA GLU A 105 19.06 8.22 1.53
C GLU A 105 18.20 7.18 2.25
N CYS A 106 18.68 5.93 2.37
CA CYS A 106 17.93 4.81 2.93
C CYS A 106 18.71 4.06 4.01
N GLY A 107 18.10 3.86 5.16
CA GLY A 107 18.67 3.13 6.29
C GLY A 107 18.87 1.62 6.05
N ASN A 108 18.25 1.08 5.00
CA ASN A 108 18.40 -0.33 4.58
C ASN A 108 18.47 -0.46 3.05
N TYR A 109 19.37 0.29 2.44
CA TYR A 109 19.49 0.45 0.99
C TYR A 109 19.81 -0.86 0.22
N LEU A 110 20.25 -1.90 0.90
CA LEU A 110 20.51 -3.22 0.30
C LEU A 110 19.24 -4.10 0.22
N LEU A 111 18.17 -3.73 0.91
CA LEU A 111 16.93 -4.50 0.95
C LEU A 111 15.92 -3.95 -0.06
N HIS A 112 16.16 -4.19 -1.34
CA HIS A 112 15.25 -3.81 -2.42
C HIS A 112 15.02 -4.97 -3.40
N ASP A 113 13.80 -5.05 -3.96
CA ASP A 113 13.40 -5.99 -5.00
C ASP A 113 12.40 -5.30 -5.95
N LEU A 114 12.91 -4.71 -7.02
CA LEU A 114 12.09 -4.03 -8.02
C LEU A 114 11.14 -4.99 -8.74
N ALA A 115 11.60 -6.20 -9.07
CA ALA A 115 10.77 -7.18 -9.77
C ALA A 115 9.58 -7.61 -8.90
N GLY A 116 9.81 -7.89 -7.62
CA GLY A 116 8.75 -8.20 -6.66
C GLY A 116 7.77 -7.05 -6.46
N ALA A 117 8.26 -5.81 -6.38
CA ALA A 117 7.41 -4.61 -6.28
C ALA A 117 6.51 -4.44 -7.52
N LYS A 118 7.05 -4.63 -8.72
CA LYS A 118 6.29 -4.59 -9.98
C LYS A 118 5.22 -5.68 -10.03
N ALA A 119 5.56 -6.91 -9.65
CA ALA A 119 4.62 -8.03 -9.61
C ALA A 119 3.48 -7.77 -8.62
N LEU A 120 3.80 -7.21 -7.45
CA LEU A 120 2.81 -6.83 -6.44
C LEU A 120 1.85 -5.76 -6.97
N ALA A 121 2.36 -4.71 -7.61
CA ALA A 121 1.53 -3.67 -8.22
C ALA A 121 0.63 -4.24 -9.34
N ALA A 122 1.18 -5.07 -10.22
CA ALA A 122 0.45 -5.71 -11.31
C ALA A 122 -0.71 -6.58 -10.79
N SER A 123 -0.54 -7.26 -9.65
CA SER A 123 -1.61 -8.05 -9.04
C SER A 123 -2.78 -7.21 -8.53
N MET A 124 -2.54 -5.94 -8.18
CA MET A 124 -3.57 -5.03 -7.67
C MET A 124 -4.35 -4.30 -8.76
N ILE A 125 -3.80 -4.15 -9.97
CA ILE A 125 -4.50 -3.48 -11.09
C ILE A 125 -5.90 -4.07 -11.34
N PRO A 126 -6.08 -5.40 -11.51
CA PRO A 126 -7.41 -5.98 -11.70
C PRO A 126 -8.29 -5.89 -10.43
N VAL A 127 -7.71 -5.92 -9.24
CA VAL A 127 -8.46 -5.80 -7.98
C VAL A 127 -9.10 -4.43 -7.85
N LEU A 128 -8.33 -3.36 -8.15
CA LEU A 128 -8.78 -1.97 -8.01
C LEU A 128 -9.55 -1.46 -9.23
N LYS A 129 -9.62 -2.25 -10.31
CA LYS A 129 -10.42 -1.92 -11.47
C LYS A 129 -11.90 -1.82 -11.05
N ASP A 130 -12.52 -0.68 -11.35
CA ASP A 130 -13.93 -0.42 -11.03
C ASP A 130 -14.24 -0.47 -9.51
N TRP A 131 -13.25 -0.14 -8.66
CA TRP A 131 -13.45 -0.03 -7.22
C TRP A 131 -14.22 1.25 -6.90
N THR A 132 -15.45 1.11 -6.37
CA THR A 132 -16.36 2.21 -6.06
C THR A 132 -16.32 2.60 -4.58
N GLU A 133 -16.91 3.76 -4.25
CA GLU A 133 -17.00 4.21 -2.85
C GLU A 133 -17.74 3.21 -1.94
N GLU A 134 -18.73 2.49 -2.48
CA GLU A 134 -19.48 1.47 -1.74
C GLU A 134 -18.57 0.31 -1.27
N LYS A 135 -17.52 0.01 -2.02
CA LYS A 135 -16.54 -1.03 -1.69
C LYS A 135 -15.48 -0.58 -0.66
N LEU A 136 -15.46 0.70 -0.28
CA LEU A 136 -14.54 1.23 0.74
C LEU A 136 -14.90 0.81 2.17
N VAL A 137 -15.95 0.05 2.37
CA VAL A 137 -16.43 -0.42 3.68
C VAL A 137 -16.02 -1.87 3.90
N TYR A 138 -15.46 -2.16 5.08
CA TYR A 138 -15.14 -3.54 5.46
C TYR A 138 -16.41 -4.39 5.57
N GLU A 139 -16.34 -5.63 5.11
CA GLU A 139 -17.37 -6.63 5.39
C GLU A 139 -17.40 -6.94 6.91
N LYS A 140 -18.57 -6.83 7.53
CA LYS A 140 -18.79 -7.07 8.97
C LYS A 140 -18.88 -8.57 9.29
#